data_a8d3e33d636f8f845d07be2c932d79d2
#
_entry.id   a8d3e33d636f8f845d07be2c932d79d2
#
_cell.length_a   1.000
_cell.length_b   1.000
_cell.length_c   1.000
_cell.angle_alpha   90.00
_cell.angle_beta   90.00
_cell.angle_gamma   90.00
#
_symmetry.space_group_name_H-M   'P 1'
#
loop_
_entity.id
_entity.type
_entity.pdbx_description
1 polymer ?
#
loop_
_entity_poly.entity_id
_entity_poly.type
_entity_poly.pdbx_seq_one_letter_code
_entity_poly.pdbx_strand_id
1 'polypeptide(L)'
;ELEMQDIADYVSVLDESDIKYSTFNRYITHMHTFLQFLKMKNIEVLKFYPERFLKKGFSEHNERSVPEKTIAHLIKELPAFPEHLQLMYLILFCTGIRKSEVCTIKSGAFYSQGNENWMRIYQSKMRREKVIPVPSLLVGLVNDYEKKYGIKNGEYLFKNKKGGAFNGQTFSNQMIRECKVRGIACGDYIFRAHDYRHNLATSMYGNGVSIQGVRDYLGHSSENMTKQYIDFMPERIVSAEDKYFSKNQSFKLKGAEDDER
;
A
#
# COMPACT_ATOMS: atom_id res chain seq x y z
N GLU A 1 -33.26 -3.76 -27.13
CA GLU A 1 -33.72 -4.29 -25.82
C GLU A 1 -32.62 -5.25 -25.33
N LEU A 2 -32.24 -5.23 -24.03
CA LEU A 2 -31.22 -6.13 -23.52
C LEU A 2 -31.88 -7.45 -23.12
N GLU A 3 -31.42 -8.55 -23.69
CA GLU A 3 -31.97 -9.88 -23.43
C GLU A 3 -31.04 -10.73 -22.55
N MET A 4 -31.56 -11.80 -21.96
CA MET A 4 -30.77 -12.75 -21.17
C MET A 4 -29.64 -13.39 -21.99
N GLN A 5 -29.85 -13.54 -23.29
CA GLN A 5 -28.84 -14.07 -24.22
C GLN A 5 -27.60 -13.12 -24.30
N ASP A 6 -27.84 -11.80 -24.37
CA ASP A 6 -26.74 -10.82 -24.41
C ASP A 6 -25.86 -10.91 -23.16
N ILE A 7 -26.47 -11.17 -21.99
CA ILE A 7 -25.75 -11.38 -20.75
C ILE A 7 -24.96 -12.69 -20.77
N ALA A 8 -25.57 -13.77 -21.28
CA ALA A 8 -24.93 -15.06 -21.43
C ALA A 8 -23.72 -14.98 -22.37
N ASP A 9 -23.87 -14.32 -23.50
CA ASP A 9 -22.83 -14.11 -24.51
C ASP A 9 -21.66 -13.28 -23.91
N TYR A 10 -21.99 -12.21 -23.16
CA TYR A 10 -20.97 -11.42 -22.48
C TYR A 10 -20.19 -12.24 -21.44
N VAL A 11 -20.87 -13.06 -20.64
CA VAL A 11 -20.23 -13.95 -19.66
C VAL A 11 -19.34 -14.98 -20.36
N SER A 12 -19.82 -15.55 -21.49
CA SER A 12 -19.03 -16.49 -22.29
C SER A 12 -17.74 -15.88 -22.81
N VAL A 13 -17.81 -14.66 -23.35
CA VAL A 13 -16.63 -13.91 -23.81
C VAL A 13 -15.65 -13.65 -22.66
N LEU A 14 -16.15 -13.34 -21.45
CA LEU A 14 -15.30 -13.18 -20.28
C LEU A 14 -14.69 -14.52 -19.82
N ASP A 15 -15.39 -15.63 -19.96
CA ASP A 15 -14.90 -16.96 -19.61
C ASP A 15 -13.79 -17.45 -20.55
N GLU A 16 -13.91 -17.14 -21.83
CA GLU A 16 -12.93 -17.47 -22.86
C GLU A 16 -11.68 -16.56 -22.78
N SER A 17 -11.78 -15.41 -22.10
CA SER A 17 -10.66 -14.51 -21.94
C SER A 17 -9.72 -14.98 -20.82
N ASP A 18 -8.40 -14.91 -21.08
CA ASP A 18 -7.35 -15.25 -20.09
C ASP A 18 -7.22 -14.16 -19.01
N ILE A 19 -8.29 -13.94 -18.25
CA ILE A 19 -8.34 -12.97 -17.15
C ILE A 19 -8.43 -13.65 -15.79
N LYS A 20 -7.77 -13.04 -14.79
CA LYS A 20 -7.83 -13.53 -13.40
C LYS A 20 -9.26 -13.51 -12.87
N TYR A 21 -9.63 -14.48 -12.05
CA TYR A 21 -10.96 -14.57 -11.41
C TYR A 21 -11.40 -13.26 -10.73
N SER A 22 -10.47 -12.53 -10.09
CA SER A 22 -10.75 -11.24 -9.49
C SER A 22 -11.16 -10.17 -10.51
N THR A 23 -10.60 -10.23 -11.72
CA THR A 23 -10.96 -9.33 -12.83
C THR A 23 -12.30 -9.74 -13.42
N PHE A 24 -12.52 -11.02 -13.66
CA PHE A 24 -13.81 -11.57 -14.07
C PHE A 24 -14.94 -11.14 -13.12
N ASN A 25 -14.78 -11.43 -11.83
CA ASN A 25 -15.78 -11.08 -10.80
C ASN A 25 -16.04 -9.57 -10.74
N ARG A 26 -15.03 -8.75 -10.99
CA ARG A 26 -15.20 -7.29 -11.07
C ARG A 26 -16.07 -6.88 -12.26
N TYR A 27 -15.90 -7.48 -13.42
CA TYR A 27 -16.74 -7.20 -14.57
C TYR A 27 -18.20 -7.61 -14.33
N ILE A 28 -18.43 -8.79 -13.76
CA ILE A 28 -19.77 -9.25 -13.36
C ILE A 28 -20.42 -8.26 -12.37
N THR A 29 -19.67 -7.81 -11.37
CA THR A 29 -20.17 -6.83 -10.38
C THR A 29 -20.46 -5.47 -11.02
N HIS A 30 -19.62 -5.01 -11.96
CA HIS A 30 -19.86 -3.75 -12.68
C HIS A 30 -21.09 -3.82 -13.56
N MET A 31 -21.32 -4.94 -14.26
CA MET A 31 -22.52 -5.15 -15.03
C MET A 31 -23.77 -5.10 -14.13
N HIS A 32 -23.76 -5.78 -12.99
CA HIS A 32 -24.85 -5.69 -12.03
C HIS A 32 -25.11 -4.25 -11.57
N THR A 33 -24.05 -3.53 -11.22
CA THR A 33 -24.15 -2.11 -10.80
C THR A 33 -24.76 -1.25 -11.89
N PHE A 34 -24.39 -1.48 -13.16
CA PHE A 34 -24.94 -0.78 -14.30
C PHE A 34 -26.45 -1.08 -14.49
N LEU A 35 -26.86 -2.35 -14.40
CA LEU A 35 -28.27 -2.72 -14.49
C LEU A 35 -29.09 -2.10 -13.34
N GLN A 36 -28.56 -2.05 -12.12
CA GLN A 36 -29.20 -1.36 -11.00
C GLN A 36 -29.34 0.15 -11.26
N PHE A 37 -28.32 0.79 -11.85
CA PHE A 37 -28.40 2.19 -12.25
C PHE A 37 -29.50 2.44 -13.28
N LEU A 38 -29.63 1.60 -14.30
CA LEU A 38 -30.72 1.69 -15.30
C LEU A 38 -32.10 1.56 -14.64
N LYS A 39 -32.24 0.61 -13.71
CA LYS A 39 -33.49 0.46 -12.93
C LYS A 39 -33.84 1.70 -12.13
N MET A 40 -32.83 2.35 -11.51
CA MET A 40 -33.02 3.63 -10.81
C MET A 40 -33.46 4.79 -11.74
N LYS A 41 -33.19 4.66 -13.03
CA LYS A 41 -33.63 5.60 -14.08
C LYS A 41 -35.00 5.23 -14.68
N ASN A 42 -35.72 4.30 -14.06
CA ASN A 42 -37.00 3.75 -14.54
C ASN A 42 -36.92 3.09 -15.94
N ILE A 43 -35.74 2.59 -16.28
CA ILE A 43 -35.54 1.76 -17.48
C ILE A 43 -35.77 0.31 -17.05
N GLU A 44 -36.66 -0.38 -17.74
CA GLU A 44 -36.89 -1.79 -17.48
C GLU A 44 -35.65 -2.60 -17.86
N VAL A 45 -35.16 -3.40 -16.91
CA VAL A 45 -33.99 -4.24 -17.09
C VAL A 45 -34.21 -5.64 -16.55
N LEU A 46 -33.49 -6.57 -17.12
CA LEU A 46 -33.51 -7.97 -16.68
C LEU A 46 -33.08 -8.15 -15.23
N LYS A 47 -33.66 -9.11 -14.55
CA LYS A 47 -33.21 -9.54 -13.22
C LYS A 47 -31.90 -10.31 -13.38
N PHE A 48 -30.81 -9.72 -12.92
CA PHE A 48 -29.48 -10.30 -12.95
C PHE A 48 -28.99 -10.59 -11.53
N TYR A 49 -28.55 -11.81 -11.30
CA TYR A 49 -28.04 -12.32 -10.02
C TYR A 49 -26.54 -12.60 -10.16
N PRO A 50 -25.66 -11.65 -9.81
CA PRO A 50 -24.21 -11.76 -10.01
C PRO A 50 -23.62 -12.96 -9.28
N GLU A 51 -24.15 -13.33 -8.11
CA GLU A 51 -23.67 -14.44 -7.28
C GLU A 51 -23.65 -15.80 -8.00
N ARG A 52 -24.48 -15.96 -9.04
CA ARG A 52 -24.51 -17.18 -9.85
C ARG A 52 -23.33 -17.32 -10.81
N PHE A 53 -22.68 -16.21 -11.10
CA PHE A 53 -21.59 -16.13 -12.08
C PHE A 53 -20.23 -15.89 -11.41
N LEU A 54 -20.19 -15.49 -10.12
CA LEU A 54 -18.95 -15.23 -9.42
C LEU A 54 -18.12 -16.51 -9.28
N LYS A 55 -16.88 -16.44 -9.75
CA LYS A 55 -15.90 -17.53 -9.63
C LYS A 55 -15.25 -17.51 -8.27
N LYS A 56 -15.15 -18.66 -7.62
CA LYS A 56 -14.38 -18.87 -6.41
C LYS A 56 -12.95 -19.26 -6.83
N GLY A 57 -11.97 -18.48 -6.45
CA GLY A 57 -10.57 -18.78 -6.66
C GLY A 57 -9.78 -18.46 -5.41
N PHE A 58 -8.74 -19.21 -5.14
CA PHE A 58 -7.77 -18.82 -4.13
C PHE A 58 -6.98 -17.61 -4.68
N SER A 59 -6.97 -16.51 -3.95
CA SER A 59 -6.01 -15.46 -4.24
C SER A 59 -4.66 -15.98 -3.74
N GLU A 60 -3.79 -16.33 -4.65
CA GLU A 60 -2.40 -16.55 -4.31
C GLU A 60 -1.88 -15.28 -3.65
N HIS A 61 -1.34 -15.43 -2.44
CA HIS A 61 -0.65 -14.34 -1.78
C HIS A 61 0.67 -14.13 -2.55
N ASN A 62 0.67 -13.17 -3.46
CA ASN A 62 1.91 -12.78 -4.13
C ASN A 62 2.71 -11.94 -3.12
N GLU A 63 3.83 -12.41 -2.68
CA GLU A 63 4.82 -11.62 -1.98
C GLU A 63 5.13 -10.37 -2.82
N ARG A 64 4.88 -9.21 -2.22
CA ARG A 64 5.10 -7.91 -2.87
C ARG A 64 6.20 -7.10 -2.19
N SER A 65 7.00 -7.77 -1.39
CA SER A 65 8.13 -7.14 -0.74
C SER A 65 9.18 -6.72 -1.78
N VAL A 66 9.65 -5.49 -1.64
CA VAL A 66 10.79 -5.02 -2.42
C VAL A 66 12.04 -5.69 -1.86
N PRO A 67 12.86 -6.37 -2.68
CA PRO A 67 14.07 -6.99 -2.19
C PRO A 67 14.99 -5.98 -1.49
N GLU A 68 15.56 -6.34 -0.36
CA GLU A 68 16.45 -5.44 0.41
C GLU A 68 17.62 -4.91 -0.42
N LYS A 69 18.20 -5.76 -1.29
CA LYS A 69 19.26 -5.34 -2.21
C LYS A 69 18.81 -4.23 -3.15
N THR A 70 17.54 -4.28 -3.60
CA THR A 70 16.96 -3.23 -4.45
C THR A 70 16.76 -1.94 -3.66
N ILE A 71 16.28 -2.02 -2.43
CA ILE A 71 16.13 -0.85 -1.54
C ILE A 71 17.49 -0.21 -1.28
N ALA A 72 18.50 -1.01 -0.89
CA ALA A 72 19.85 -0.52 -0.61
C ALA A 72 20.49 0.15 -1.84
N HIS A 73 20.34 -0.45 -3.03
CA HIS A 73 20.82 0.13 -4.28
C HIS A 73 20.09 1.43 -4.60
N LEU A 74 18.75 1.47 -4.48
CA LEU A 74 17.98 2.68 -4.73
C LEU A 74 18.38 3.82 -3.77
N ILE A 75 18.54 3.54 -2.48
CA ILE A 75 18.97 4.53 -1.50
C ILE A 75 20.38 5.06 -1.85
N LYS A 76 21.29 4.20 -2.27
CA LYS A 76 22.65 4.59 -2.68
C LYS A 76 22.63 5.54 -3.89
N GLU A 77 21.81 5.25 -4.88
CA GLU A 77 21.73 6.03 -6.12
C GLU A 77 20.78 7.25 -6.01
N LEU A 78 19.97 7.30 -4.95
CA LEU A 78 18.95 8.33 -4.74
C LEU A 78 19.47 9.78 -4.86
N PRO A 79 20.69 10.14 -4.35
CA PRO A 79 21.23 11.49 -4.51
C PRO A 79 21.41 11.95 -5.95
N ALA A 80 21.49 11.02 -6.90
CA ALA A 80 21.60 11.33 -8.34
C ALA A 80 20.25 11.52 -9.06
N PHE A 81 19.12 11.31 -8.35
CA PHE A 81 17.78 11.52 -8.89
C PHE A 81 17.42 13.02 -8.85
N PRO A 82 16.43 13.47 -9.67
CA PRO A 82 15.83 14.78 -9.48
C PRO A 82 15.33 14.99 -8.05
N GLU A 83 15.60 16.14 -7.42
CA GLU A 83 15.32 16.36 -5.98
C GLU A 83 13.87 16.10 -5.57
N HIS A 84 12.91 16.49 -6.42
CA HIS A 84 11.51 16.19 -6.10
C HIS A 84 11.24 14.69 -6.03
N LEU A 85 11.90 13.87 -6.86
CA LEU A 85 11.77 12.41 -6.78
C LEU A 85 12.47 11.84 -5.56
N GLN A 86 13.61 12.40 -5.17
CA GLN A 86 14.31 12.02 -3.94
C GLN A 86 13.37 12.19 -2.74
N LEU A 87 12.80 13.39 -2.59
CA LEU A 87 11.94 13.70 -1.46
C LEU A 87 10.61 12.91 -1.50
N MET A 88 9.99 12.79 -2.68
CA MET A 88 8.78 11.97 -2.85
C MET A 88 9.02 10.51 -2.48
N TYR A 89 10.16 9.96 -2.88
CA TYR A 89 10.55 8.59 -2.53
C TYR A 89 10.77 8.43 -1.02
N LEU A 90 11.52 9.34 -0.39
CA LEU A 90 11.78 9.29 1.05
C LEU A 90 10.48 9.40 1.87
N ILE A 91 9.57 10.29 1.48
CA ILE A 91 8.25 10.38 2.11
C ILE A 91 7.51 9.04 1.97
N LEU A 92 7.46 8.48 0.76
CA LEU A 92 6.82 7.19 0.51
C LEU A 92 7.42 6.06 1.35
N PHE A 93 8.76 6.00 1.38
CA PHE A 93 9.52 4.96 2.08
C PHE A 93 9.31 5.02 3.60
N CYS A 94 9.41 6.23 4.19
CA CYS A 94 9.28 6.41 5.64
C CYS A 94 7.84 6.29 6.15
N THR A 95 6.84 6.60 5.33
CA THR A 95 5.45 6.75 5.79
C THR A 95 4.48 5.74 5.22
N GLY A 96 4.85 5.07 4.14
CA GLY A 96 3.96 4.11 3.45
C GLY A 96 2.64 4.69 2.97
N ILE A 97 2.51 6.01 2.83
CA ILE A 97 1.30 6.64 2.30
C ILE A 97 1.10 6.30 0.82
N ARG A 98 -0.10 6.49 0.32
CA ARG A 98 -0.39 6.16 -1.09
C ARG A 98 0.31 7.14 -2.03
N LYS A 99 0.69 6.66 -3.20
CA LYS A 99 1.29 7.46 -4.28
C LYS A 99 0.54 8.77 -4.57
N SER A 100 -0.79 8.70 -4.62
CA SER A 100 -1.62 9.88 -4.81
C SER A 100 -1.56 10.86 -3.64
N GLU A 101 -1.42 10.34 -2.42
CA GLU A 101 -1.29 11.16 -1.21
C GLU A 101 0.05 11.90 -1.21
N VAL A 102 1.17 11.23 -1.58
CA VAL A 102 2.47 11.90 -1.76
C VAL A 102 2.36 13.08 -2.74
N CYS A 103 1.69 12.86 -3.87
CA CYS A 103 1.58 13.87 -4.92
C CYS A 103 0.73 15.09 -4.54
N THR A 104 -0.13 14.96 -3.52
CA THR A 104 -1.06 16.01 -3.09
C THR A 104 -0.70 16.65 -1.76
N ILE A 105 0.48 16.34 -1.22
CA ILE A 105 1.00 16.98 0.01
C ILE A 105 1.12 18.49 -0.21
N LYS A 106 0.69 19.24 0.78
CA LYS A 106 0.83 20.70 0.80
C LYS A 106 1.89 21.13 1.82
N SER A 107 2.49 22.28 1.58
CA SER A 107 3.34 22.95 2.56
C SER A 107 2.60 23.16 3.88
N GLY A 108 3.31 22.95 4.99
CA GLY A 108 2.72 22.94 6.33
C GLY A 108 2.10 21.59 6.75
N ALA A 109 2.18 20.57 5.89
CA ALA A 109 1.74 19.21 6.25
C ALA A 109 2.66 18.56 7.29
N PHE A 110 3.94 18.89 7.28
CA PHE A 110 4.94 18.41 8.24
C PHE A 110 5.16 19.45 9.34
N TYR A 111 5.12 19.02 10.58
CA TYR A 111 5.30 19.92 11.73
C TYR A 111 5.84 19.16 12.94
N SER A 112 6.44 19.94 13.86
CA SER A 112 6.91 19.43 15.14
C SER A 112 5.98 19.95 16.25
N GLN A 113 5.68 19.08 17.23
CA GLN A 113 4.92 19.43 18.41
C GLN A 113 5.61 18.80 19.64
N GLY A 114 6.17 19.64 20.49
CA GLY A 114 7.08 19.16 21.55
C GLY A 114 8.31 18.47 20.94
N ASN A 115 8.60 17.28 21.40
CA ASN A 115 9.73 16.47 20.89
C ASN A 115 9.33 15.53 19.74
N GLU A 116 8.10 15.59 19.28
CA GLU A 116 7.58 14.69 18.28
C GLU A 116 7.34 15.41 16.95
N ASN A 117 7.48 14.65 15.88
CA ASN A 117 7.31 15.13 14.51
C ASN A 117 6.15 14.41 13.84
N TRP A 118 5.33 15.16 13.16
CA TRP A 118 4.06 14.71 12.62
C TRP A 118 3.90 15.11 11.16
N MET A 119 3.13 14.31 10.44
CA MET A 119 2.65 14.64 9.11
C MET A 119 1.12 14.54 9.06
N ARG A 120 0.47 15.62 8.61
CA ARG A 120 -0.96 15.66 8.33
C ARG A 120 -1.22 15.44 6.85
N ILE A 121 -2.05 14.47 6.51
CA ILE A 121 -2.42 14.16 5.14
C ILE A 121 -3.92 14.03 4.98
N TYR A 122 -4.44 14.43 3.82
CA TYR A 122 -5.81 14.15 3.42
C TYR A 122 -5.87 12.86 2.62
N GLN A 123 -6.60 11.87 3.13
CA GLN A 123 -6.81 10.59 2.47
C GLN A 123 -8.05 10.67 1.58
N SER A 124 -7.88 10.98 0.30
CA SER A 124 -8.99 11.19 -0.66
C SER A 124 -9.92 9.98 -0.77
N LYS A 125 -9.39 8.75 -0.74
CA LYS A 125 -10.20 7.53 -0.78
C LYS A 125 -11.09 7.37 0.46
N MET A 126 -10.64 7.84 1.62
CA MET A 126 -11.34 7.74 2.90
C MET A 126 -12.07 9.03 3.26
N ARG A 127 -11.90 10.11 2.48
CA ARG A 127 -12.47 11.46 2.69
C ARG A 127 -12.23 12.01 4.10
N ARG A 128 -11.04 11.77 4.65
CA ARG A 128 -10.68 12.23 6.00
C ARG A 128 -9.23 12.67 6.07
N GLU A 129 -8.96 13.57 7.01
CA GLU A 129 -7.58 13.87 7.40
C GLU A 129 -7.03 12.79 8.32
N LYS A 130 -5.73 12.66 8.27
CA LYS A 130 -4.96 11.74 9.08
C LYS A 130 -3.67 12.40 9.51
N VAL A 131 -3.27 12.15 10.76
CA VAL A 131 -1.99 12.54 11.32
C VAL A 131 -1.20 11.27 11.64
N ILE A 132 0.06 11.23 11.23
CA ILE A 132 0.98 10.13 11.51
C ILE A 132 2.32 10.68 12.02
N PRO A 133 3.00 9.96 12.93
CA PRO A 133 4.35 10.31 13.34
C PRO A 133 5.33 10.09 12.19
N VAL A 134 6.34 10.95 12.11
CA VAL A 134 7.38 10.88 11.07
C VAL A 134 8.77 11.13 11.68
N PRO A 135 9.85 10.62 11.06
CA PRO A 135 11.20 10.91 11.50
C PRO A 135 11.53 12.41 11.41
N SER A 136 12.30 12.93 12.38
CA SER A 136 12.76 14.33 12.40
C SER A 136 13.55 14.70 11.13
N LEU A 137 14.38 13.78 10.64
CA LEU A 137 15.11 13.95 9.38
C LEU A 137 14.18 14.31 8.21
N LEU A 138 13.02 13.65 8.13
CA LEU A 138 12.07 13.90 7.04
C LEU A 138 11.48 15.32 7.11
N VAL A 139 11.18 15.81 8.32
CA VAL A 139 10.71 17.19 8.53
C VAL A 139 11.78 18.19 8.10
N GLY A 140 13.03 17.95 8.47
CA GLY A 140 14.17 18.77 8.04
C GLY A 140 14.29 18.85 6.51
N LEU A 141 14.27 17.70 5.82
CA LEU A 141 14.37 17.64 4.37
C LEU A 141 13.20 18.36 3.67
N VAL A 142 11.99 18.26 4.21
CA VAL A 142 10.82 18.97 3.66
C VAL A 142 10.99 20.48 3.83
N ASN A 143 11.39 20.94 5.01
CA ASN A 143 11.60 22.36 5.28
C ASN A 143 12.70 22.95 4.37
N ASP A 144 13.80 22.24 4.17
CA ASP A 144 14.89 22.66 3.27
C ASP A 144 14.39 22.74 1.82
N TYR A 145 13.59 21.76 1.38
CA TYR A 145 12.99 21.75 0.06
C TYR A 145 12.02 22.93 -0.12
N GLU A 146 11.12 23.18 0.85
CA GLU A 146 10.18 24.30 0.82
C GLU A 146 10.92 25.65 0.74
N LYS A 147 11.97 25.83 1.55
CA LYS A 147 12.80 27.02 1.54
C LYS A 147 13.53 27.21 0.23
N LYS A 148 14.15 26.15 -0.31
CA LYS A 148 14.89 26.18 -1.58
C LYS A 148 14.02 26.57 -2.76
N TYR A 149 12.79 26.07 -2.82
CA TYR A 149 11.87 26.31 -3.94
C TYR A 149 10.85 27.43 -3.67
N GLY A 150 10.96 28.15 -2.53
CA GLY A 150 10.07 29.26 -2.17
C GLY A 150 8.60 28.86 -2.08
N ILE A 151 8.32 27.65 -1.60
CA ILE A 151 6.96 27.11 -1.53
C ILE A 151 6.22 27.79 -0.37
N LYS A 152 5.09 28.45 -0.68
CA LYS A 152 4.28 29.14 0.30
C LYS A 152 3.36 28.17 1.04
N ASN A 153 2.98 28.55 2.27
CA ASN A 153 2.07 27.73 3.07
C ASN A 153 0.74 27.46 2.34
N GLY A 154 0.33 26.19 2.34
CA GLY A 154 -0.88 25.74 1.67
C GLY A 154 -0.73 25.40 0.19
N GLU A 155 0.39 25.73 -0.44
CA GLU A 155 0.70 25.31 -1.81
C GLU A 155 1.10 23.81 -1.87
N TYR A 156 0.97 23.20 -3.03
CA TYR A 156 1.47 21.82 -3.21
C TYR A 156 2.99 21.77 -3.07
N LEU A 157 3.47 20.81 -2.26
CA LEU A 157 4.90 20.57 -2.09
C LEU A 157 5.54 20.18 -3.43
N PHE A 158 4.85 19.36 -4.20
CA PHE A 158 5.26 18.93 -5.54
C PHE A 158 4.29 19.47 -6.58
N LYS A 159 4.75 20.36 -7.43
CA LYS A 159 3.93 21.03 -8.44
C LYS A 159 4.14 20.45 -9.83
N ASN A 160 3.10 20.33 -10.58
CA ASN A 160 3.18 20.11 -12.02
C ASN A 160 3.51 21.44 -12.76
N LYS A 161 3.73 21.37 -14.07
CA LYS A 161 4.05 22.55 -14.89
C LYS A 161 3.00 23.67 -14.86
N LYS A 162 1.77 23.36 -14.44
CA LYS A 162 0.64 24.32 -14.32
C LYS A 162 0.45 24.81 -12.90
N GLY A 163 1.35 24.49 -11.96
CA GLY A 163 1.24 24.86 -10.54
C GLY A 163 0.28 24.01 -9.71
N GLY A 164 -0.43 23.06 -10.29
CA GLY A 164 -1.28 22.11 -9.56
C GLY A 164 -0.48 20.94 -8.97
N ALA A 165 -1.19 20.02 -8.30
CA ALA A 165 -0.61 18.81 -7.72
C ALA A 165 0.19 17.99 -8.77
N PHE A 166 1.26 17.36 -8.31
CA PHE A 166 2.02 16.42 -9.14
C PHE A 166 1.15 15.21 -9.51
N ASN A 167 1.43 14.58 -10.64
CA ASN A 167 0.64 13.44 -11.09
C ASN A 167 1.27 12.11 -10.66
N GLY A 168 0.49 11.23 -10.03
CA GLY A 168 0.98 9.95 -9.54
C GLY A 168 1.48 8.98 -10.62
N GLN A 169 0.93 9.04 -11.84
CA GLN A 169 1.44 8.24 -12.95
C GLN A 169 2.79 8.78 -13.45
N THR A 170 2.91 10.10 -13.52
CA THR A 170 4.18 10.78 -13.84
C THR A 170 5.26 10.43 -12.84
N PHE A 171 4.94 10.45 -11.53
CA PHE A 171 5.86 10.02 -10.47
C PHE A 171 6.34 8.57 -10.70
N SER A 172 5.42 7.63 -10.89
CA SER A 172 5.80 6.23 -11.15
C SER A 172 6.67 6.07 -12.38
N ASN A 173 6.30 6.71 -13.49
CA ASN A 173 7.05 6.62 -14.76
C ASN A 173 8.46 7.21 -14.63
N GLN A 174 8.60 8.33 -13.93
CA GLN A 174 9.90 8.93 -13.67
C GLN A 174 10.76 8.05 -12.78
N MET A 175 10.22 7.51 -11.69
CA MET A 175 10.96 6.57 -10.82
C MET A 175 11.40 5.33 -11.58
N ILE A 176 10.53 4.73 -12.41
CA ILE A 176 10.89 3.58 -13.25
C ILE A 176 12.04 3.93 -14.19
N ARG A 177 11.98 5.10 -14.84
CA ARG A 177 13.04 5.57 -15.73
C ARG A 177 14.37 5.74 -15.01
N GLU A 178 14.37 6.42 -13.85
CA GLU A 178 15.58 6.63 -13.04
C GLU A 178 16.18 5.31 -12.56
N CYS A 179 15.34 4.38 -12.09
CA CYS A 179 15.77 3.04 -11.73
C CYS A 179 16.40 2.29 -12.91
N LYS A 180 15.76 2.35 -14.09
CA LYS A 180 16.26 1.67 -15.29
C LYS A 180 17.62 2.23 -15.75
N VAL A 181 17.76 3.55 -15.79
CA VAL A 181 19.01 4.22 -16.22
C VAL A 181 20.18 3.85 -15.30
N ARG A 182 19.94 3.62 -14.02
CA ARG A 182 20.97 3.30 -13.02
C ARG A 182 21.09 1.81 -12.71
N GLY A 183 20.41 0.96 -13.45
CA GLY A 183 20.45 -0.48 -13.23
C GLY A 183 19.93 -0.90 -11.85
N ILE A 184 19.03 -0.12 -11.25
CA ILE A 184 18.43 -0.42 -9.95
C ILE A 184 17.33 -1.46 -10.16
N ALA A 185 17.75 -2.71 -10.21
CA ALA A 185 16.84 -3.84 -10.26
C ALA A 185 17.53 -5.08 -9.68
N CYS A 186 16.79 -5.90 -8.96
CA CYS A 186 17.17 -7.26 -8.66
C CYS A 186 16.20 -8.15 -9.43
N GLY A 187 16.67 -8.76 -10.51
CA GLY A 187 15.82 -9.52 -11.42
C GLY A 187 14.80 -8.62 -12.14
N ASP A 188 13.55 -9.07 -12.22
CA ASP A 188 12.47 -8.40 -12.94
C ASP A 188 11.73 -7.34 -12.13
N TYR A 189 12.31 -6.87 -11.02
CA TYR A 189 11.64 -5.87 -10.18
C TYR A 189 11.50 -4.54 -10.92
N ILE A 190 10.24 -4.09 -11.04
CA ILE A 190 9.89 -2.76 -11.55
C ILE A 190 9.40 -1.92 -10.37
N PHE A 191 9.84 -0.67 -10.25
CA PHE A 191 9.40 0.25 -9.20
C PHE A 191 7.86 0.34 -9.13
N ARG A 192 7.33 0.01 -7.98
CA ARG A 192 5.90 0.15 -7.64
C ARG A 192 5.77 0.81 -6.28
N ALA A 193 5.24 2.02 -6.24
CA ALA A 193 5.07 2.77 -5.01
C ALA A 193 4.29 2.00 -3.92
N HIS A 194 3.38 1.11 -4.32
CA HIS A 194 2.56 0.34 -3.40
C HIS A 194 3.34 -0.75 -2.65
N ASP A 195 4.41 -1.28 -3.26
CA ASP A 195 5.23 -2.31 -2.66
C ASP A 195 6.00 -1.78 -1.44
N TYR A 196 6.39 -0.50 -1.43
CA TYR A 196 7.00 0.16 -0.26
C TYR A 196 6.05 0.29 0.93
N ARG A 197 4.77 0.43 0.66
CA ARG A 197 3.73 0.37 1.69
C ARG A 197 3.60 -1.05 2.26
N HIS A 198 3.73 -2.09 1.44
CA HIS A 198 3.82 -3.48 1.89
C HIS A 198 5.05 -3.68 2.78
N ASN A 199 6.22 -3.28 2.32
CA ASN A 199 7.45 -3.38 3.10
C ASN A 199 7.31 -2.72 4.48
N LEU A 200 6.75 -1.50 4.54
CA LEU A 200 6.55 -0.83 5.81
C LEU A 200 5.57 -1.59 6.71
N ALA A 201 4.45 -2.07 6.15
CA ALA A 201 3.49 -2.86 6.91
C ALA A 201 4.13 -4.13 7.51
N THR A 202 4.86 -4.88 6.68
CA THR A 202 5.58 -6.10 7.07
C THR A 202 6.64 -5.78 8.12
N SER A 203 7.43 -4.73 7.92
CA SER A 203 8.45 -4.30 8.87
C SER A 203 7.85 -3.87 10.22
N MET A 204 6.81 -3.05 10.23
CA MET A 204 6.12 -2.64 11.47
C MET A 204 5.60 -3.85 12.22
N TYR A 205 4.94 -4.76 11.51
CA TYR A 205 4.41 -5.99 12.11
C TYR A 205 5.54 -6.89 12.61
N GLY A 206 6.63 -7.06 11.86
CA GLY A 206 7.83 -7.79 12.27
C GLY A 206 8.48 -7.23 13.53
N ASN A 207 8.49 -5.89 13.68
CA ASN A 207 9.02 -5.20 14.86
C ASN A 207 8.01 -5.12 16.03
N GLY A 208 6.95 -5.90 16.03
CA GLY A 208 6.06 -6.05 17.18
C GLY A 208 4.86 -5.12 17.21
N VAL A 209 4.66 -4.25 16.21
CA VAL A 209 3.45 -3.43 16.12
C VAL A 209 2.25 -4.34 15.85
N SER A 210 1.17 -4.18 16.62
CA SER A 210 -0.04 -4.98 16.42
C SER A 210 -0.64 -4.74 15.03
N ILE A 211 -1.38 -5.73 14.50
CA ILE A 211 -2.06 -5.57 13.20
C ILE A 211 -3.03 -4.39 13.18
N GLN A 212 -3.66 -4.08 14.31
CA GLN A 212 -4.50 -2.89 14.49
C GLN A 212 -3.66 -1.61 14.41
N GLY A 213 -2.50 -1.57 15.07
CA GLY A 213 -1.57 -0.44 15.00
C GLY A 213 -1.10 -0.19 13.56
N VAL A 214 -0.73 -1.25 12.82
CA VAL A 214 -0.37 -1.15 11.40
C VAL A 214 -1.56 -0.67 10.57
N ARG A 215 -2.76 -1.20 10.80
CA ARG A 215 -4.00 -0.76 10.15
C ARG A 215 -4.22 0.73 10.36
N ASP A 216 -4.14 1.17 11.60
CA ASP A 216 -4.41 2.55 11.99
C ASP A 216 -3.31 3.49 11.44
N TYR A 217 -2.04 3.07 11.52
CA TYR A 217 -0.93 3.82 10.93
C TYR A 217 -1.06 3.96 9.41
N LEU A 218 -1.43 2.91 8.69
CA LEU A 218 -1.59 2.97 7.23
C LEU A 218 -2.96 3.53 6.81
N GLY A 219 -3.97 3.56 7.70
CA GLY A 219 -5.33 4.00 7.40
C GLY A 219 -6.07 3.03 6.50
N HIS A 220 -6.00 1.75 6.81
CA HIS A 220 -6.83 0.73 6.17
C HIS A 220 -8.23 0.73 6.78
N SER A 221 -9.26 0.47 5.97
CA SER A 221 -10.66 0.42 6.43
C SER A 221 -10.98 -0.86 7.21
N SER A 222 -10.18 -1.92 7.06
CA SER A 222 -10.36 -3.18 7.76
C SER A 222 -9.03 -3.88 8.02
N GLU A 223 -8.99 -4.77 9.00
CA GLU A 223 -7.82 -5.62 9.28
C GLU A 223 -7.53 -6.58 8.13
N ASN A 224 -8.54 -7.08 7.44
CA ASN A 224 -8.36 -7.94 6.28
C ASN A 224 -7.55 -7.26 5.17
N MET A 225 -7.72 -5.93 4.99
CA MET A 225 -6.85 -5.18 4.09
C MET A 225 -5.41 -5.14 4.59
N THR A 226 -5.19 -5.03 5.90
CA THR A 226 -3.85 -5.02 6.48
C THR A 226 -3.20 -6.39 6.37
N LYS A 227 -3.93 -7.47 6.61
CA LYS A 227 -3.44 -8.85 6.47
C LYS A 227 -2.90 -9.15 5.07
N GLN A 228 -3.47 -8.55 4.03
CA GLN A 228 -2.99 -8.69 2.65
C GLN A 228 -1.63 -8.00 2.39
N TYR A 229 -1.20 -7.12 3.29
CA TYR A 229 0.04 -6.37 3.20
C TYR A 229 1.15 -6.93 4.09
N ILE A 230 0.85 -7.93 4.90
CA ILE A 230 1.84 -8.53 5.81
C ILE A 230 2.18 -9.90 5.27
N ASP A 231 3.44 -10.04 4.83
CA ASP A 231 3.97 -11.33 4.43
C ASP A 231 4.14 -12.23 5.64
N PHE A 232 4.07 -13.54 5.44
CA PHE A 232 4.26 -14.51 6.51
C PHE A 232 5.71 -14.46 7.01
N MET A 233 5.89 -14.27 8.30
CA MET A 233 7.19 -14.18 8.97
C MET A 233 7.35 -15.30 10.01
N PRO A 234 7.89 -16.45 9.60
CA PRO A 234 8.09 -17.61 10.50
C PRO A 234 8.92 -17.26 11.75
N GLU A 235 9.96 -16.44 11.60
CA GLU A 235 10.88 -16.04 12.68
C GLU A 235 10.15 -15.32 13.82
N ARG A 236 9.06 -14.64 13.50
CA ARG A 236 8.24 -13.97 14.52
C ARG A 236 7.47 -14.95 15.38
N ILE A 237 7.01 -16.05 14.82
CA ILE A 237 6.33 -17.12 15.55
C ILE A 237 7.32 -17.76 16.51
N VAL A 238 8.51 -18.12 16.04
CA VAL A 238 9.59 -18.66 16.86
C VAL A 238 9.96 -17.71 17.99
N SER A 239 10.20 -16.42 17.69
CA SER A 239 10.57 -15.43 18.73
C SER A 239 9.44 -15.18 19.76
N ALA A 240 8.18 -15.29 19.35
CA ALA A 240 7.04 -15.16 20.27
C ALA A 240 6.90 -16.40 21.15
N GLU A 241 7.16 -17.58 20.59
CA GLU A 241 7.19 -18.86 21.29
C GLU A 241 8.31 -18.87 22.34
N ASP A 242 9.54 -18.49 21.96
CA ASP A 242 10.67 -18.38 22.89
C ASP A 242 10.38 -17.40 24.05
N LYS A 243 9.79 -16.24 23.76
CA LYS A 243 9.37 -15.27 24.79
C LYS A 243 8.29 -15.80 25.71
N TYR A 244 7.36 -16.58 25.20
CA TYR A 244 6.30 -17.20 25.99
C TYR A 244 6.89 -18.25 26.91
N PHE A 245 7.68 -19.17 26.39
CA PHE A 245 8.27 -20.26 27.18
C PHE A 245 9.34 -19.75 28.16
N SER A 246 10.12 -18.73 27.82
CA SER A 246 11.06 -18.12 28.77
C SER A 246 10.39 -17.45 29.98
N LYS A 247 9.18 -16.89 29.76
CA LYS A 247 8.39 -16.31 30.87
C LYS A 247 7.64 -17.34 31.71
N ASN A 248 7.35 -18.51 31.14
CA ASN A 248 6.54 -19.56 31.78
C ASN A 248 7.38 -20.82 32.05
N GLN A 249 8.53 -20.67 32.71
CA GLN A 249 9.42 -21.80 33.07
C GLN A 249 8.78 -22.85 34.01
N SER A 250 7.54 -22.62 34.43
CA SER A 250 6.78 -23.58 35.28
C SER A 250 6.22 -24.79 34.51
N PHE A 251 6.34 -24.85 33.19
CA PHE A 251 6.00 -26.04 32.37
C PHE A 251 7.16 -27.03 32.28
N LYS A 252 7.85 -27.32 33.39
CA LYS A 252 8.65 -28.54 33.46
C LYS A 252 7.68 -29.70 33.62
N LEU A 253 7.62 -30.57 32.60
CA LEU A 253 6.97 -31.87 32.74
C LEU A 253 7.58 -32.55 33.97
N LYS A 254 6.80 -32.73 35.04
CA LYS A 254 7.16 -33.62 36.14
C LYS A 254 7.34 -35.00 35.56
N GLY A 255 8.57 -35.48 35.35
CA GLY A 255 8.82 -36.80 34.83
C GLY A 255 10.14 -37.01 34.09
N ALA A 256 11.00 -35.99 33.98
CA ALA A 256 12.30 -36.13 33.32
C ALA A 256 13.51 -36.06 34.28
N GLU A 257 13.28 -36.34 35.56
CA GLU A 257 14.37 -36.61 36.50
C GLU A 257 14.03 -37.98 37.10
N ASP A 258 14.64 -39.03 36.56
CA ASP A 258 14.98 -40.29 37.22
C ASP A 258 15.32 -41.40 36.19
N ASP A 259 16.39 -41.18 35.41
CA ASP A 259 17.10 -42.28 34.74
C ASP A 259 18.60 -41.95 34.57
N GLU A 260 19.25 -41.63 35.70
CA GLU A 260 20.68 -41.80 35.87
C GLU A 260 20.95 -42.47 37.23
N ARG A 261 20.89 -43.81 37.24
CA ARG A 261 21.60 -44.66 38.18
C ARG A 261 21.99 -45.97 37.51
#